data_bb1944cef69d85c879e77f3fffc237f7
#
_entry.id   bb1944cef69d85c879e77f3fffc237f7
#
_cell.length_a   1.000
_cell.length_b   1.000
_cell.length_c   1.000
_cell.angle_alpha   90.00
_cell.angle_beta   90.00
_cell.angle_gamma   90.00
#
_symmetry.space_group_name_H-M   'P 1'
#
loop_
_entity.id
_entity.type
_entity.pdbx_description
1 polymer ?
#
loop_
_entity_poly.entity_id
_entity_poly.type
_entity_poly.pdbx_seq_one_letter_code
_entity_poly.pdbx_strand_id
1 'polypeptide(L)'
;MTPKPTIEAFNLWLTKRSLKLEAVVIGGAALALLGVIDRQTRDFDILQPHLSKELLTSAKEFAQYLRSQGTELTSDWFNNGPTQVADLLPEGWRDRLQPLFNGSALTLTTLGRNDLLKTKLFALCDRGTDLIDCLALAPTKIELVEAIPWLEVQDAHPEWPEHVRITLNDLEERLKDDI
;
A
#
# COMPACT_ATOMS: atom_id res chain seq x y z
N MET A 1 -10.33 -8.96 -4.12
CA MET A 1 -9.99 -10.07 -3.18
C MET A 1 -10.10 -9.60 -1.74
N THR A 2 -10.25 -10.53 -0.79
CA THR A 2 -10.17 -10.23 0.66
C THR A 2 -8.73 -10.47 1.11
N PRO A 3 -7.98 -9.44 1.54
CA PRO A 3 -6.53 -9.52 1.72
C PRO A 3 -6.06 -10.60 2.70
N LYS A 4 -6.61 -10.63 3.92
CA LYS A 4 -6.12 -11.54 4.96
C LYS A 4 -6.26 -13.02 4.60
N PRO A 5 -7.45 -13.56 4.20
CA PRO A 5 -7.56 -14.95 3.78
C PRO A 5 -6.72 -15.28 2.56
N THR A 6 -6.57 -14.34 1.62
CA THR A 6 -5.75 -14.54 0.42
C THR A 6 -4.29 -14.72 0.78
N ILE A 7 -3.75 -13.88 1.68
CA ILE A 7 -2.35 -13.94 2.06
C ILE A 7 -2.04 -15.16 2.95
N GLU A 8 -2.98 -15.58 3.80
CA GLU A 8 -2.88 -16.82 4.57
C GLU A 8 -2.80 -18.04 3.65
N ALA A 9 -3.67 -18.10 2.63
CA ALA A 9 -3.66 -19.17 1.64
C ALA A 9 -2.38 -19.14 0.78
N PHE A 10 -1.88 -17.97 0.42
CA PHE A 10 -0.64 -17.81 -0.32
C PHE A 10 0.59 -18.23 0.49
N ASN A 11 0.62 -17.93 1.80
CA ASN A 11 1.67 -18.43 2.70
C ASN A 11 1.74 -19.97 2.68
N LEU A 12 0.60 -20.66 2.75
CA LEU A 12 0.54 -22.13 2.66
C LEU A 12 0.98 -22.64 1.28
N TRP A 13 0.62 -21.91 0.22
CA TRP A 13 1.05 -22.23 -1.14
C TRP A 13 2.56 -22.13 -1.31
N LEU A 14 3.19 -21.09 -0.80
CA LEU A 14 4.65 -20.90 -0.81
C LEU A 14 5.35 -21.95 0.05
N THR A 15 4.81 -22.26 1.23
CA THR A 15 5.36 -23.30 2.12
C THR A 15 5.47 -24.65 1.42
N LYS A 16 4.43 -25.07 0.69
CA LYS A 16 4.42 -26.34 -0.08
C LYS A 16 5.45 -26.36 -1.21
N ARG A 17 5.93 -25.22 -1.65
CA ARG A 17 6.93 -25.05 -2.72
C ARG A 17 8.33 -24.76 -2.19
N SER A 18 8.50 -24.74 -0.86
CA SER A 18 9.76 -24.35 -0.21
C SER A 18 10.26 -22.96 -0.61
N LEU A 19 9.33 -22.08 -1.02
CA LEU A 19 9.61 -20.67 -1.33
C LEU A 19 9.43 -19.84 -0.06
N LYS A 20 10.26 -18.81 0.10
CA LYS A 20 10.14 -17.83 1.19
C LYS A 20 10.21 -16.42 0.64
N LEU A 21 9.49 -15.51 1.30
CA LEU A 21 9.49 -14.09 0.98
C LEU A 21 9.32 -13.25 2.24
N GLU A 22 10.20 -12.28 2.40
CA GLU A 22 10.05 -11.16 3.31
C GLU A 22 9.85 -9.91 2.45
N ALA A 23 8.76 -9.16 2.67
CA ALA A 23 8.41 -8.05 1.79
C ALA A 23 7.76 -6.88 2.53
N VAL A 24 7.96 -5.68 1.96
CA VAL A 24 7.25 -4.47 2.34
C VAL A 24 6.09 -4.27 1.38
N VAL A 25 4.88 -4.21 1.91
CA VAL A 25 3.63 -4.01 1.18
C VAL A 25 3.11 -2.59 1.42
N ILE A 26 2.59 -1.94 0.39
CA ILE A 26 1.91 -0.65 0.50
C ILE A 26 0.52 -0.71 -0.14
N GLY A 27 -0.14 0.41 -0.25
CA GLY A 27 -1.42 0.51 -0.96
C GLY A 27 -2.61 -0.02 -0.15
N GLY A 28 -3.69 -0.35 -0.85
CA GLY A 28 -4.96 -0.78 -0.24
C GLY A 28 -4.85 -2.07 0.57
N ALA A 29 -4.04 -3.03 0.13
CA ALA A 29 -3.84 -4.29 0.85
C ALA A 29 -3.18 -4.07 2.22
N ALA A 30 -2.21 -3.15 2.33
CA ALA A 30 -1.60 -2.80 3.60
C ALA A 30 -2.63 -2.17 4.56
N LEU A 31 -3.44 -1.21 4.08
CA LEU A 31 -4.49 -0.58 4.88
C LEU A 31 -5.53 -1.59 5.37
N ALA A 32 -5.94 -2.54 4.52
CA ALA A 32 -6.89 -3.57 4.89
C ALA A 32 -6.32 -4.56 5.93
N LEU A 33 -5.04 -4.94 5.81
CA LEU A 33 -4.37 -5.79 6.79
C LEU A 33 -4.14 -5.08 8.13
N LEU A 34 -3.97 -3.76 8.11
CA LEU A 34 -3.91 -2.93 9.33
C LEU A 34 -5.30 -2.72 9.96
N GLY A 35 -6.38 -3.09 9.28
CA GLY A 35 -7.75 -2.84 9.75
C GLY A 35 -8.20 -1.38 9.61
N VAL A 36 -7.49 -0.58 8.80
CA VAL A 36 -7.85 0.83 8.50
C VAL A 36 -9.04 0.90 7.57
N ILE A 37 -9.12 -0.02 6.59
CA ILE A 37 -10.23 -0.13 5.65
C ILE A 37 -10.83 -1.53 5.71
N ASP A 38 -12.16 -1.61 5.54
CA ASP A 38 -12.90 -2.88 5.42
C ASP A 38 -13.48 -2.98 4.00
N ARG A 39 -12.62 -3.17 3.02
CA ARG A 39 -13.01 -3.38 1.63
C ARG A 39 -12.10 -4.37 0.94
N GLN A 40 -12.62 -4.97 -0.11
CA GLN A 40 -11.80 -5.76 -1.00
C GLN A 40 -10.76 -4.87 -1.70
N THR A 41 -9.58 -5.43 -1.92
CA THR A 41 -8.51 -4.79 -2.69
C THR A 41 -8.30 -5.55 -4.00
N ARG A 42 -7.68 -4.90 -4.96
CA ARG A 42 -7.42 -5.50 -6.27
C ARG A 42 -6.16 -6.36 -6.22
N ASP A 43 -5.12 -5.88 -5.54
CA ASP A 43 -3.76 -6.38 -5.58
C ASP A 43 -3.01 -6.18 -4.25
N PHE A 44 -1.83 -6.79 -4.20
CA PHE A 44 -0.79 -6.56 -3.21
C PHE A 44 0.40 -5.88 -3.89
N ASP A 45 0.60 -4.63 -3.57
CA ASP A 45 1.67 -3.78 -4.08
C ASP A 45 2.94 -3.98 -3.24
N ILE A 46 3.91 -4.69 -3.80
CA ILE A 46 5.19 -4.96 -3.16
C ILE A 46 6.17 -3.83 -3.46
N LEU A 47 6.49 -3.08 -2.41
CA LEU A 47 7.47 -1.99 -2.48
C LEU A 47 8.89 -2.55 -2.59
N GLN A 48 9.22 -3.51 -1.74
CA GLN A 48 10.51 -4.22 -1.69
C GLN A 48 10.31 -5.65 -1.16
N PRO A 49 11.19 -6.60 -1.55
CA PRO A 49 12.21 -6.51 -2.60
C PRO A 49 11.60 -6.57 -4.00
N HIS A 50 12.43 -6.44 -5.03
CA HIS A 50 12.05 -6.91 -6.37
C HIS A 50 11.77 -8.41 -6.32
N LEU A 51 10.57 -8.79 -6.74
CA LEU A 51 10.13 -10.18 -6.77
C LEU A 51 10.91 -10.97 -7.82
N SER A 52 11.46 -12.11 -7.43
CA SER A 52 12.11 -13.02 -8.36
C SER A 52 11.11 -13.56 -9.39
N LYS A 53 11.62 -13.98 -10.55
CA LYS A 53 10.79 -14.61 -11.59
C LYS A 53 10.03 -15.83 -11.04
N GLU A 54 10.65 -16.58 -10.14
CA GLU A 54 10.06 -17.75 -9.50
C GLU A 54 8.86 -17.36 -8.61
N LEU A 55 9.00 -16.31 -7.78
CA LEU A 55 7.91 -15.80 -6.95
C LEU A 55 6.76 -15.24 -7.79
N LEU A 56 7.06 -14.47 -8.85
CA LEU A 56 6.05 -13.96 -9.78
C LEU A 56 5.30 -15.09 -10.49
N THR A 57 6.02 -16.14 -10.91
CA THR A 57 5.41 -17.31 -11.52
C THR A 57 4.52 -18.03 -10.52
N SER A 58 5.00 -18.25 -9.30
CA SER A 58 4.24 -18.90 -8.22
C SER A 58 2.98 -18.10 -7.85
N ALA A 59 3.05 -16.76 -7.82
CA ALA A 59 1.88 -15.91 -7.58
C ALA A 59 0.83 -16.02 -8.70
N LYS A 60 1.25 -16.09 -9.98
CA LYS A 60 0.35 -16.31 -11.12
C LYS A 60 -0.32 -17.69 -11.08
N GLU A 61 0.44 -18.73 -10.77
CA GLU A 61 -0.08 -20.10 -10.60
C GLU A 61 -1.09 -20.17 -9.46
N PHE A 62 -0.81 -19.49 -8.33
CA PHE A 62 -1.73 -19.39 -7.21
C PHE A 62 -3.04 -18.70 -7.61
N ALA A 63 -2.97 -17.59 -8.33
CA ALA A 63 -4.16 -16.92 -8.85
C ALA A 63 -4.96 -17.82 -9.80
N GLN A 64 -4.29 -18.58 -10.66
CA GLN A 64 -4.93 -19.55 -11.55
C GLN A 64 -5.61 -20.68 -10.77
N TYR A 65 -4.96 -21.18 -9.73
CA TYR A 65 -5.54 -22.18 -8.83
C TYR A 65 -6.79 -21.65 -8.13
N LEU A 66 -6.76 -20.44 -7.55
CA LEU A 66 -7.94 -19.87 -6.89
C LEU A 66 -9.09 -19.62 -7.87
N ARG A 67 -8.82 -19.19 -9.09
CA ARG A 67 -9.86 -19.05 -10.13
C ARG A 67 -10.51 -20.39 -10.47
N SER A 68 -9.76 -21.48 -10.51
CA SER A 68 -10.32 -22.82 -10.70
C SER A 68 -11.23 -23.28 -9.55
N GLN A 69 -11.09 -22.65 -8.37
CA GLN A 69 -11.94 -22.87 -7.20
C GLN A 69 -13.09 -21.84 -7.08
N GLY A 70 -13.29 -21.00 -8.10
CA GLY A 70 -14.36 -20.00 -8.12
C GLY A 70 -14.04 -18.68 -7.41
N THR A 71 -12.79 -18.45 -7.02
CA THR A 71 -12.35 -17.19 -6.41
C THR A 71 -11.71 -16.28 -7.46
N GLU A 72 -12.26 -15.09 -7.67
CA GLU A 72 -11.68 -14.12 -8.58
C GLU A 72 -10.37 -13.52 -8.02
N LEU A 73 -9.28 -13.76 -8.73
CA LEU A 73 -7.98 -13.18 -8.46
C LEU A 73 -7.26 -12.92 -9.79
N THR A 74 -6.80 -11.69 -10.00
CA THR A 74 -6.09 -11.31 -11.22
C THR A 74 -4.69 -11.94 -11.26
N SER A 75 -4.10 -12.08 -12.45
CA SER A 75 -2.76 -12.69 -12.59
C SER A 75 -1.64 -11.82 -12.05
N ASP A 76 -1.88 -10.52 -11.89
CA ASP A 76 -0.98 -9.49 -11.42
C ASP A 76 -1.30 -9.02 -9.99
N TRP A 77 -2.14 -9.79 -9.27
CA TRP A 77 -2.57 -9.49 -7.91
C TRP A 77 -1.41 -9.26 -6.92
N PHE A 78 -0.23 -9.78 -7.21
CA PHE A 78 0.97 -9.65 -6.39
C PHE A 78 2.10 -9.14 -7.29
N ASN A 79 2.45 -7.87 -7.15
CA ASN A 79 3.26 -7.17 -8.13
C ASN A 79 4.24 -6.17 -7.50
N ASN A 80 5.24 -5.74 -8.28
CA ASN A 80 6.19 -4.69 -7.91
C ASN A 80 5.85 -3.33 -8.57
N GLY A 81 4.58 -3.01 -8.81
CA GLY A 81 4.20 -1.73 -9.40
C GLY A 81 4.81 -0.50 -8.72
N PRO A 82 4.79 -0.41 -7.40
CA PRO A 82 5.19 0.80 -6.69
C PRO A 82 6.68 0.90 -6.30
N THR A 83 7.58 0.08 -6.85
CA THR A 83 9.00 0.07 -6.41
C THR A 83 9.70 1.42 -6.49
N GLN A 84 9.33 2.28 -7.44
CA GLN A 84 9.88 3.64 -7.56
C GLN A 84 9.52 4.54 -6.37
N VAL A 85 8.43 4.26 -5.68
CA VAL A 85 8.03 5.01 -4.48
C VAL A 85 9.06 4.88 -3.36
N ALA A 86 9.81 3.77 -3.31
CA ALA A 86 10.85 3.56 -2.29
C ALA A 86 11.94 4.64 -2.29
N ASP A 87 12.24 5.20 -3.47
CA ASP A 87 13.28 6.24 -3.64
C ASP A 87 12.77 7.63 -3.25
N LEU A 88 11.45 7.81 -3.21
CA LEU A 88 10.79 9.07 -2.84
C LEU A 88 10.53 9.17 -1.34
N LEU A 89 10.47 8.04 -0.62
CA LEU A 89 10.13 8.01 0.80
C LEU A 89 11.14 8.77 1.66
N PRO A 90 10.69 9.38 2.78
CA PRO A 90 11.56 10.07 3.71
C PRO A 90 12.69 9.18 4.22
N GLU A 91 13.88 9.74 4.41
CA GLU A 91 15.03 9.01 4.97
C GLU A 91 14.64 8.26 6.26
N GLY A 92 15.22 7.07 6.45
CA GLY A 92 14.96 6.22 7.61
C GLY A 92 13.59 5.52 7.60
N TRP A 93 12.84 5.53 6.50
CA TRP A 93 11.54 4.85 6.44
C TRP A 93 11.62 3.34 6.74
N ARG A 94 12.77 2.71 6.46
CA ARG A 94 12.97 1.28 6.75
C ARG A 94 13.03 0.98 8.24
N ASP A 95 13.45 1.94 9.06
CA ASP A 95 13.51 1.79 10.52
C ASP A 95 12.12 1.97 11.18
N ARG A 96 11.16 2.48 10.41
CA ARG A 96 9.77 2.73 10.84
C ARG A 96 8.77 1.71 10.32
N LEU A 97 9.24 0.60 9.76
CA LEU A 97 8.35 -0.46 9.29
C LEU A 97 7.55 -1.07 10.45
N GLN A 98 6.30 -1.44 10.15
CA GLN A 98 5.43 -2.12 11.09
C GLN A 98 4.99 -3.49 10.53
N PRO A 99 4.77 -4.49 11.41
CA PRO A 99 4.40 -5.83 10.98
C PRO A 99 2.97 -5.85 10.43
N LEU A 100 2.74 -6.63 9.36
CA LEU A 100 1.43 -6.91 8.78
C LEU A 100 1.02 -8.37 8.90
N PHE A 101 1.96 -9.28 8.59
CA PHE A 101 1.71 -10.71 8.56
C PHE A 101 3.02 -11.46 8.84
N ASN A 102 2.94 -12.51 9.65
CA ASN A 102 4.07 -13.37 9.94
C ASN A 102 3.65 -14.83 9.81
N GLY A 103 4.01 -15.45 8.69
CA GLY A 103 3.75 -16.85 8.38
C GLY A 103 5.03 -17.68 8.28
N SER A 104 4.87 -18.96 7.92
CA SER A 104 5.99 -19.90 7.80
C SER A 104 6.88 -19.66 6.57
N ALA A 105 6.32 -19.08 5.52
CA ALA A 105 6.98 -18.83 4.24
C ALA A 105 6.91 -17.36 3.82
N LEU A 106 5.99 -16.60 4.39
CA LEU A 106 5.71 -15.22 4.02
C LEU A 106 5.73 -14.33 5.26
N THR A 107 6.58 -13.33 5.26
CA THR A 107 6.60 -12.25 6.26
C THR A 107 6.35 -10.93 5.55
N LEU A 108 5.32 -10.20 5.98
CA LEU A 108 4.98 -8.91 5.42
C LEU A 108 5.07 -7.82 6.47
N THR A 109 5.67 -6.72 6.07
CA THR A 109 5.68 -5.45 6.79
C THR A 109 5.07 -4.37 5.92
N THR A 110 4.77 -3.22 6.49
CA THR A 110 4.41 -2.01 5.76
C THR A 110 5.11 -0.79 6.35
N LEU A 111 4.94 0.34 5.69
CA LEU A 111 5.46 1.63 6.16
C LEU A 111 4.85 2.01 7.52
N GLY A 112 5.60 2.75 8.31
CA GLY A 112 5.04 3.42 9.48
C GLY A 112 3.90 4.37 9.07
N ARG A 113 2.99 4.68 10.03
CA ARG A 113 1.78 5.46 9.75
C ARG A 113 2.05 6.74 8.95
N ASN A 114 3.04 7.54 9.35
CA ASN A 114 3.32 8.82 8.69
C ASN A 114 3.83 8.64 7.26
N ASP A 115 4.66 7.63 7.01
CA ASP A 115 5.16 7.34 5.67
C ASP A 115 4.05 6.76 4.79
N LEU A 116 3.18 5.89 5.34
CA LEU A 116 2.03 5.35 4.64
C LEU A 116 1.02 6.46 4.28
N LEU A 117 0.74 7.36 5.22
CA LEU A 117 -0.11 8.53 4.99
C LEU A 117 0.46 9.40 3.85
N LYS A 118 1.76 9.71 3.86
CA LYS A 118 2.39 10.49 2.80
C LYS A 118 2.21 9.85 1.43
N THR A 119 2.36 8.53 1.29
CA THR A 119 2.13 7.85 0.00
C THR A 119 0.69 8.00 -0.49
N LYS A 120 -0.29 8.00 0.41
CA LYS A 120 -1.70 8.17 0.09
C LYS A 120 -2.04 9.62 -0.26
N LEU A 121 -1.51 10.58 0.48
CA LEU A 121 -1.65 12.00 0.18
C LEU A 121 -0.99 12.36 -1.15
N PHE A 122 0.17 11.80 -1.46
CA PHE A 122 0.81 11.98 -2.76
C PHE A 122 -0.08 11.45 -3.89
N ALA A 123 -0.60 10.23 -3.76
CA ALA A 123 -1.51 9.68 -4.78
C ALA A 123 -2.80 10.50 -4.93
N LEU A 124 -3.31 11.09 -3.84
CA LEU A 124 -4.46 11.99 -3.89
C LEU A 124 -4.12 13.27 -4.66
N CYS A 125 -2.98 13.91 -4.39
CA CYS A 125 -2.54 15.11 -5.10
C CYS A 125 -2.21 14.84 -6.58
N ASP A 126 -1.52 13.74 -6.87
CA ASP A 126 -1.03 13.40 -8.21
C ASP A 126 -2.15 12.95 -9.17
N ARG A 127 -3.08 12.15 -8.69
CA ARG A 127 -4.05 11.46 -9.54
C ARG A 127 -5.52 11.72 -9.16
N GLY A 128 -5.79 12.44 -8.09
CA GLY A 128 -7.15 12.61 -7.54
C GLY A 128 -7.76 11.30 -7.01
N THR A 129 -6.94 10.26 -6.80
CA THR A 129 -7.35 8.96 -6.30
C THR A 129 -7.04 8.84 -4.80
N ASP A 130 -7.43 7.73 -4.18
CA ASP A 130 -7.14 7.44 -2.77
C ASP A 130 -7.82 8.35 -1.72
N LEU A 131 -8.78 9.21 -2.11
CA LEU A 131 -9.52 10.06 -1.15
C LEU A 131 -10.15 9.21 -0.02
N ILE A 132 -10.79 8.10 -0.36
CA ILE A 132 -11.41 7.20 0.62
C ILE A 132 -10.37 6.61 1.58
N ASP A 133 -9.19 6.27 1.08
CA ASP A 133 -8.10 5.74 1.90
C ASP A 133 -7.52 6.84 2.82
N CYS A 134 -7.42 8.08 2.33
CA CYS A 134 -7.01 9.24 3.13
C CYS A 134 -8.03 9.54 4.24
N LEU A 135 -9.33 9.53 3.95
CA LEU A 135 -10.39 9.70 4.94
C LEU A 135 -10.35 8.56 5.98
N ALA A 136 -10.20 7.32 5.56
CA ALA A 136 -10.11 6.17 6.46
C ALA A 136 -8.88 6.21 7.38
N LEU A 137 -7.75 6.77 6.92
CA LEU A 137 -6.58 7.04 7.75
C LEU A 137 -6.85 8.13 8.80
N ALA A 138 -7.87 8.95 8.60
CA ALA A 138 -8.28 10.03 9.49
C ALA A 138 -7.07 10.86 9.99
N PRO A 139 -6.31 11.51 9.10
CA PRO A 139 -5.15 12.28 9.50
C PRO A 139 -5.56 13.49 10.35
N THR A 140 -4.76 13.76 11.36
CA THR A 140 -4.89 14.99 12.14
C THR A 140 -4.38 16.18 11.32
N LYS A 141 -4.81 17.39 11.70
CA LYS A 141 -4.30 18.61 11.10
C LYS A 141 -2.77 18.72 11.19
N ILE A 142 -2.18 18.25 12.29
CA ILE A 142 -0.71 18.24 12.48
C ILE A 142 -0.08 17.31 11.45
N GLU A 143 -0.57 16.08 11.28
CA GLU A 143 -0.05 15.14 10.29
C GLU A 143 -0.15 15.67 8.85
N LEU A 144 -1.23 16.39 8.51
CA LEU A 144 -1.36 17.04 7.20
C LEU A 144 -0.31 18.13 7.00
N VAL A 145 -0.14 19.02 7.99
CA VAL A 145 0.87 20.10 7.93
C VAL A 145 2.29 19.53 7.85
N GLU A 146 2.61 18.48 8.60
CA GLU A 146 3.92 17.81 8.57
C GLU A 146 4.20 17.07 7.24
N ALA A 147 3.16 16.73 6.48
CA ALA A 147 3.33 16.10 5.17
C ALA A 147 3.66 17.11 4.05
N ILE A 148 3.25 18.37 4.18
CA ILE A 148 3.37 19.40 3.12
C ILE A 148 4.81 19.52 2.58
N PRO A 149 5.86 19.71 3.40
CA PRO A 149 7.21 19.90 2.86
C PRO A 149 7.71 18.73 2.02
N TRP A 150 7.30 17.51 2.36
CA TRP A 150 7.65 16.33 1.59
C TRP A 150 6.84 16.24 0.30
N LEU A 151 5.54 16.55 0.33
CA LEU A 151 4.67 16.53 -0.84
C LEU A 151 5.07 17.57 -1.87
N GLU A 152 5.39 18.79 -1.45
CA GLU A 152 5.72 19.91 -2.35
C GLU A 152 6.92 19.66 -3.24
N VAL A 153 7.84 18.78 -2.85
CA VAL A 153 9.04 18.46 -3.62
C VAL A 153 8.90 17.24 -4.54
N GLN A 154 7.71 16.60 -4.59
CA GLN A 154 7.50 15.40 -5.38
C GLN A 154 7.27 15.67 -6.88
N ASP A 155 6.92 16.89 -7.24
CA ASP A 155 6.77 17.32 -8.62
C ASP A 155 7.46 18.68 -8.85
N ALA A 156 8.09 18.84 -10.01
CA ALA A 156 8.81 20.06 -10.38
C ALA A 156 7.91 21.14 -11.01
N HIS A 157 6.62 20.88 -11.21
CA HIS A 157 5.70 21.85 -11.79
C HIS A 157 5.53 23.08 -10.86
N PRO A 158 5.65 24.32 -11.35
CA PRO A 158 5.59 25.51 -10.50
C PRO A 158 4.32 25.68 -9.68
N GLU A 159 3.18 25.15 -10.16
CA GLU A 159 1.88 25.21 -9.48
C GLU A 159 1.65 24.05 -8.51
N TRP A 160 2.55 23.05 -8.49
CA TRP A 160 2.40 21.86 -7.65
C TRP A 160 2.29 22.17 -6.16
N PRO A 161 3.11 23.04 -5.54
CA PRO A 161 2.97 23.36 -4.12
C PRO A 161 1.62 23.96 -3.76
N GLU A 162 1.06 24.82 -4.62
CA GLU A 162 -0.27 25.40 -4.39
C GLU A 162 -1.36 24.32 -4.54
N HIS A 163 -1.26 23.47 -5.55
CA HIS A 163 -2.17 22.33 -5.74
C HIS A 163 -2.18 21.39 -4.52
N VAL A 164 -1.02 21.07 -3.96
CA VAL A 164 -0.90 20.28 -2.72
C VAL A 164 -1.68 20.94 -1.58
N ARG A 165 -1.49 22.24 -1.34
CA ARG A 165 -2.18 22.96 -0.25
C ARG A 165 -3.69 22.98 -0.44
N ILE A 166 -4.16 23.23 -1.65
CA ILE A 166 -5.60 23.22 -1.97
C ILE A 166 -6.17 21.82 -1.70
N THR A 167 -5.51 20.77 -2.18
CA THR A 167 -5.97 19.38 -2.01
C THR A 167 -6.02 18.98 -0.54
N LEU A 168 -5.01 19.35 0.27
CA LEU A 168 -4.99 19.02 1.69
C LEU A 168 -6.02 19.82 2.49
N ASN A 169 -6.30 21.08 2.12
CA ASN A 169 -7.36 21.87 2.73
C ASN A 169 -8.75 21.26 2.44
N ASP A 170 -9.01 20.83 1.20
CA ASP A 170 -10.26 20.12 0.85
C ASP A 170 -10.40 18.82 1.66
N LEU A 171 -9.33 18.06 1.82
CA LEU A 171 -9.33 16.86 2.65
C LEU A 171 -9.62 17.20 4.14
N GLU A 172 -9.00 18.24 4.69
CA GLU A 172 -9.25 18.68 6.08
C GLU A 172 -10.72 19.10 6.29
N GLU A 173 -11.33 19.76 5.32
CA GLU A 173 -12.75 20.13 5.37
C GLU A 173 -13.65 18.90 5.39
N ARG A 174 -13.41 17.93 4.50
CA ARG A 174 -14.18 16.68 4.46
C ARG A 174 -14.07 15.86 5.74
N LEU A 175 -12.90 15.84 6.36
CA LEU A 175 -12.70 15.16 7.66
C LEU A 175 -13.50 15.79 8.80
N LYS A 176 -13.89 17.07 8.69
CA LYS A 176 -14.75 17.73 9.68
C LYS A 176 -16.22 17.40 9.48
N ASP A 177 -16.64 17.17 8.22
CA ASP A 177 -18.03 16.86 7.88
C ASP A 177 -18.43 15.42 8.20
N ASP A 178 -17.44 14.50 8.35
CA ASP A 178 -17.66 13.08 8.69
C ASP A 178 -17.72 12.83 10.22
N ILE A 179 -17.62 13.88 11.07
CA ILE A 179 -17.73 13.83 12.53
C ILE A 179 -19.12 14.30 12.99
#